data_eff5f8c89a36f557d473b14f46060444
#
_entry.id   eff5f8c89a36f557d473b14f46060444
#
_cell.length_a   1.000
_cell.length_b   1.000
_cell.length_c   1.000
_cell.angle_alpha   90.00
_cell.angle_beta   90.00
_cell.angle_gamma   90.00
#
_symmetry.space_group_name_H-M   'P 1'
#
loop_
_entity.id
_entity.type
_entity.pdbx_description
1 polymer ?
#
loop_
_entity_poly.entity_id
_entity_poly.type
_entity_poly.pdbx_seq_one_letter_code
_entity_poly.pdbx_strand_id
1 'polypeptide(L)'
;MYDVTKFIEFALSHAKRASVPEGAKLLVPLNKVGVAGEWEYLFGTTGIVCTQSKLDQKWRTYYKPNGWTLANYKAATKNWVTERRIVCDCQGLCDYFLKNDTNAKGNYARYCTAKGSTKIITRKYVIGEAVFKGSAPGSITHVGWICGFMPDGEPLVVEEKGLKYGCVVTRLSQTAWTYRGLMTKKFKYENVPSEPSTPSAPVKDTTYHGQIIGNVYLRTAPSTTSSKVMVLRKGMKVLVTPYNNEWAQVATYVNGISRTGYASMKYIKEL
;
A
#
# COMPACT_ATOMS: atom_id res chain seq x y z
N MET A 1 5.30 3.59 -21.92
CA MET A 1 4.55 3.28 -20.69
C MET A 1 4.46 1.77 -20.58
N TYR A 2 4.83 1.19 -19.47
CA TYR A 2 4.87 -0.26 -19.26
C TYR A 2 3.48 -0.78 -18.86
N ASP A 3 3.22 -2.07 -19.11
CA ASP A 3 2.06 -2.76 -18.55
C ASP A 3 2.33 -3.10 -17.08
N VAL A 4 1.42 -2.72 -16.18
CA VAL A 4 1.59 -2.97 -14.75
C VAL A 4 1.54 -4.45 -14.42
N THR A 5 0.79 -5.26 -15.18
CA THR A 5 0.71 -6.71 -14.95
C THR A 5 2.06 -7.37 -15.20
N LYS A 6 2.80 -6.92 -16.21
CA LYS A 6 4.18 -7.41 -16.48
C LYS A 6 5.15 -7.08 -15.36
N PHE A 7 5.00 -5.92 -14.71
CA PHE A 7 5.78 -5.60 -13.51
C PHE A 7 5.43 -6.51 -12.34
N ILE A 8 4.14 -6.79 -12.12
CA ILE A 8 3.73 -7.69 -11.03
C ILE A 8 4.13 -9.14 -11.29
N GLU A 9 4.03 -9.62 -12.54
CA GLU A 9 4.57 -10.92 -12.94
C GLU A 9 6.08 -11.01 -12.65
N PHE A 10 6.84 -9.98 -13.02
CA PHE A 10 8.26 -9.87 -12.73
C PHE A 10 8.53 -9.90 -11.22
N ALA A 11 7.86 -9.07 -10.43
CA ALA A 11 8.04 -9.01 -8.98
C ALA A 11 7.73 -10.36 -8.31
N LEU A 12 6.62 -11.01 -8.69
CA LEU A 12 6.26 -12.33 -8.19
C LEU A 12 7.25 -13.42 -8.60
N SER A 13 7.84 -13.33 -9.79
CA SER A 13 8.85 -14.31 -10.24
C SER A 13 10.12 -14.29 -9.39
N HIS A 14 10.35 -13.21 -8.62
CA HIS A 14 11.47 -13.05 -7.68
C HIS A 14 11.07 -13.15 -6.20
N ALA A 15 9.79 -13.28 -5.89
CA ALA A 15 9.32 -13.39 -4.52
C ALA A 15 9.52 -14.81 -3.96
N LYS A 16 9.77 -14.90 -2.65
CA LYS A 16 9.87 -16.19 -1.94
C LYS A 16 8.53 -16.89 -1.96
N ARG A 17 8.45 -18.03 -2.65
CA ARG A 17 7.20 -18.82 -2.74
C ARG A 17 6.66 -19.19 -1.37
N ALA A 18 7.52 -19.53 -0.42
CA ALA A 18 7.14 -19.88 0.94
C ALA A 18 6.47 -18.72 1.72
N SER A 19 6.57 -17.48 1.23
CA SER A 19 5.91 -16.32 1.84
C SER A 19 4.46 -16.13 1.41
N VAL A 20 4.00 -16.83 0.37
CA VAL A 20 2.65 -16.68 -0.15
C VAL A 20 1.64 -17.27 0.84
N PRO A 21 0.67 -16.48 1.32
CA PRO A 21 -0.36 -16.99 2.22
C PRO A 21 -1.19 -18.11 1.59
N GLU A 22 -1.56 -19.11 2.38
CA GLU A 22 -2.44 -20.18 1.93
C GLU A 22 -3.80 -19.62 1.44
N GLY A 23 -4.30 -20.14 0.33
CA GLY A 23 -5.54 -19.67 -0.29
C GLY A 23 -5.41 -18.37 -1.09
N ALA A 24 -4.20 -17.82 -1.23
CA ALA A 24 -3.96 -16.59 -2.00
C ALA A 24 -4.38 -16.73 -3.47
N LYS A 25 -5.08 -15.71 -4.00
CA LYS A 25 -5.39 -15.54 -5.42
C LYS A 25 -4.47 -14.47 -5.99
N LEU A 26 -3.32 -14.88 -6.52
CA LEU A 26 -2.34 -14.00 -7.12
C LEU A 26 -2.65 -13.72 -8.60
N LEU A 27 -2.00 -12.68 -9.16
CA LEU A 27 -2.03 -12.40 -10.60
C LEU A 27 -1.53 -13.59 -11.43
N VAL A 28 -0.56 -14.34 -10.91
CA VAL A 28 -0.02 -15.54 -11.57
C VAL A 28 -0.28 -16.79 -10.71
N PRO A 29 -0.28 -18.00 -11.31
CA PRO A 29 -0.33 -19.25 -10.56
C PRO A 29 0.86 -19.39 -9.60
N LEU A 30 0.67 -20.06 -8.47
CA LEU A 30 1.70 -20.22 -7.42
C LEU A 30 3.00 -20.84 -7.94
N ASN A 31 2.94 -21.73 -8.94
CA ASN A 31 4.12 -22.34 -9.56
C ASN A 31 4.96 -21.35 -10.39
N LYS A 32 4.48 -20.14 -10.63
CA LYS A 32 5.23 -19.04 -11.28
C LYS A 32 5.88 -18.10 -10.27
N VAL A 33 5.61 -18.24 -8.97
CA VAL A 33 6.28 -17.44 -7.93
C VAL A 33 7.68 -18.00 -7.67
N GLY A 34 8.68 -17.13 -7.64
CA GLY A 34 10.08 -17.46 -7.35
C GLY A 34 10.84 -18.16 -8.48
N VAL A 35 10.24 -18.33 -9.67
CA VAL A 35 10.85 -19.12 -10.77
C VAL A 35 12.08 -18.47 -11.39
N ALA A 36 12.22 -17.15 -11.30
CA ALA A 36 13.38 -16.43 -11.83
C ALA A 36 14.52 -16.26 -10.81
N GLY A 37 14.39 -16.93 -9.65
CA GLY A 37 15.33 -16.81 -8.52
C GLY A 37 14.86 -15.75 -7.52
N GLU A 38 14.82 -16.14 -6.25
CA GLU A 38 14.39 -15.26 -5.15
C GLU A 38 15.41 -14.14 -4.92
N TRP A 39 14.93 -12.91 -4.82
CA TRP A 39 15.75 -11.74 -4.51
C TRP A 39 15.79 -11.45 -3.02
N GLU A 40 16.90 -10.85 -2.60
CA GLU A 40 17.13 -10.50 -1.20
C GLU A 40 17.17 -8.98 -1.01
N TYR A 41 16.74 -8.53 0.15
CA TYR A 41 16.71 -7.10 0.45
C TYR A 41 18.10 -6.60 0.90
N LEU A 42 18.63 -5.60 0.19
CA LEU A 42 19.78 -4.83 0.64
C LEU A 42 19.54 -3.33 0.40
N PHE A 43 19.52 -2.53 1.45
CA PHE A 43 19.21 -1.10 1.39
C PHE A 43 20.05 -0.35 0.35
N GLY A 44 19.39 0.47 -0.49
CA GLY A 44 20.02 1.31 -1.51
C GLY A 44 20.73 0.49 -2.59
N THR A 45 20.12 -0.61 -3.05
CA THR A 45 20.55 -1.39 -4.22
C THR A 45 19.39 -1.61 -5.18
N THR A 46 19.71 -1.86 -6.45
CA THR A 46 18.72 -1.96 -7.53
C THR A 46 19.05 -3.15 -8.41
N GLY A 47 18.73 -4.37 -7.96
CA GLY A 47 18.87 -5.60 -8.75
C GLY A 47 20.32 -5.92 -9.14
N ILE A 48 21.24 -5.86 -8.21
CA ILE A 48 22.66 -6.20 -8.45
C ILE A 48 23.03 -7.55 -7.85
N VAL A 49 24.03 -8.22 -8.44
CA VAL A 49 24.63 -9.40 -7.82
C VAL A 49 25.31 -8.98 -6.52
N CYS A 50 25.01 -9.70 -5.43
CA CYS A 50 25.59 -9.43 -4.12
C CYS A 50 27.10 -9.76 -4.13
N THR A 51 27.92 -8.83 -3.65
CA THR A 51 29.35 -9.01 -3.47
C THR A 51 29.76 -8.72 -2.04
N GLN A 52 30.88 -9.28 -1.56
CA GLN A 52 31.40 -9.02 -0.24
C GLN A 52 31.65 -7.52 -0.01
N SER A 53 32.27 -6.87 -0.99
CA SER A 53 32.52 -5.41 -0.93
C SER A 53 31.22 -4.60 -0.73
N LYS A 54 30.14 -5.00 -1.42
CA LYS A 54 28.83 -4.34 -1.26
C LYS A 54 28.25 -4.59 0.13
N LEU A 55 28.33 -5.80 0.65
CA LEU A 55 27.90 -6.11 2.03
C LEU A 55 28.68 -5.29 3.05
N ASP A 56 30.00 -5.24 2.94
CA ASP A 56 30.86 -4.48 3.84
C ASP A 56 30.59 -2.97 3.77
N GLN A 57 30.35 -2.44 2.57
CA GLN A 57 29.92 -1.05 2.39
C GLN A 57 28.62 -0.79 3.14
N LYS A 58 27.57 -1.61 2.87
CA LYS A 58 26.22 -1.41 3.47
C LYS A 58 26.22 -1.64 4.98
N TRP A 59 27.04 -2.57 5.48
CA TRP A 59 27.28 -2.73 6.90
C TRP A 59 27.74 -1.41 7.52
N ARG A 60 28.79 -0.80 7.00
CA ARG A 60 29.39 0.42 7.56
C ARG A 60 28.47 1.64 7.41
N THR A 61 27.83 1.80 6.26
CA THR A 61 27.12 3.04 5.91
C THR A 61 25.65 3.04 6.32
N TYR A 62 25.05 1.89 6.57
CA TYR A 62 23.62 1.80 6.86
C TYR A 62 23.29 0.90 8.05
N TYR A 63 23.63 -0.39 8.02
CA TYR A 63 23.11 -1.34 9.01
C TYR A 63 23.69 -1.12 10.42
N LYS A 64 25.00 -0.95 10.56
CA LYS A 64 25.64 -0.64 11.83
C LYS A 64 25.10 0.68 12.46
N PRO A 65 25.03 1.82 11.73
CA PRO A 65 24.44 3.05 12.27
C PRO A 65 22.95 2.91 12.67
N ASN A 66 22.20 2.00 12.04
CA ASN A 66 20.80 1.73 12.35
C ASN A 66 20.61 0.61 13.38
N GLY A 67 21.61 0.32 14.20
CA GLY A 67 21.50 -0.54 15.39
C GLY A 67 21.58 -2.05 15.13
N TRP A 68 21.98 -2.48 13.92
CA TRP A 68 22.22 -3.89 13.66
C TRP A 68 23.49 -4.37 14.35
N THR A 69 23.46 -5.56 14.94
CA THR A 69 24.69 -6.24 15.36
C THR A 69 25.34 -6.94 14.16
N LEU A 70 26.68 -7.04 14.19
CA LEU A 70 27.42 -7.72 13.13
C LEU A 70 27.00 -9.20 12.99
N ALA A 71 26.71 -9.86 14.12
CA ALA A 71 26.26 -11.24 14.14
C ALA A 71 24.92 -11.41 13.40
N ASN A 72 23.92 -10.56 13.71
CA ASN A 72 22.62 -10.59 13.05
C ASN A 72 22.71 -10.23 11.55
N TYR A 73 23.58 -9.28 11.21
CA TYR A 73 23.80 -8.91 9.81
C TYR A 73 24.42 -10.07 9.02
N LYS A 74 25.50 -10.69 9.54
CA LYS A 74 26.13 -11.85 8.91
C LYS A 74 25.18 -13.05 8.80
N ALA A 75 24.38 -13.30 9.82
CA ALA A 75 23.37 -14.36 9.79
C ALA A 75 22.33 -14.14 8.70
N ALA A 76 21.84 -12.89 8.54
CA ALA A 76 20.85 -12.53 7.53
C ALA A 76 21.41 -12.57 6.11
N THR A 77 22.71 -12.30 5.92
CA THR A 77 23.37 -12.25 4.59
C THR A 77 24.21 -13.50 4.28
N LYS A 78 24.00 -14.55 5.10
CA LYS A 78 24.73 -15.81 4.93
C LYS A 78 24.54 -16.37 3.51
N ASN A 79 25.65 -16.79 2.89
CA ASN A 79 25.69 -17.40 1.56
C ASN A 79 25.32 -16.48 0.38
N TRP A 80 24.90 -15.23 0.58
CA TRP A 80 24.45 -14.38 -0.53
C TRP A 80 25.50 -14.16 -1.60
N VAL A 81 26.78 -14.07 -1.20
CA VAL A 81 27.90 -13.89 -2.14
C VAL A 81 28.21 -15.20 -2.87
N THR A 82 28.28 -16.31 -2.15
CA THR A 82 28.60 -17.63 -2.73
C THR A 82 27.51 -18.14 -3.66
N GLU A 83 26.25 -17.85 -3.33
CA GLU A 83 25.09 -18.18 -4.15
C GLU A 83 24.78 -17.13 -5.23
N ARG A 84 25.59 -16.06 -5.31
CA ARG A 84 25.40 -14.96 -6.28
C ARG A 84 23.99 -14.36 -6.24
N ARG A 85 23.42 -14.22 -5.00
CA ARG A 85 22.08 -13.67 -4.84
C ARG A 85 21.97 -12.29 -5.46
N ILE A 86 20.82 -11.99 -6.07
CA ILE A 86 20.47 -10.65 -6.51
C ILE A 86 19.86 -9.90 -5.34
N VAL A 87 20.27 -8.64 -5.16
CA VAL A 87 19.81 -7.80 -4.05
C VAL A 87 19.24 -6.48 -4.56
N CYS A 88 18.12 -6.05 -3.97
CA CYS A 88 17.55 -4.72 -4.17
C CYS A 88 16.88 -4.21 -2.90
N ASP A 89 16.56 -2.91 -2.85
CA ASP A 89 15.72 -2.37 -1.79
C ASP A 89 14.23 -2.31 -2.23
N CYS A 90 13.37 -1.75 -1.36
CA CYS A 90 11.94 -1.72 -1.62
C CYS A 90 11.57 -1.02 -2.94
N GLN A 91 12.23 0.08 -3.29
CA GLN A 91 12.01 0.76 -4.57
C GLN A 91 12.85 0.16 -5.70
N GLY A 92 14.01 -0.41 -5.37
CA GLY A 92 14.94 -1.02 -6.32
C GLY A 92 14.33 -2.13 -7.16
N LEU A 93 13.35 -2.87 -6.62
CA LEU A 93 12.57 -3.86 -7.37
C LEU A 93 11.85 -3.23 -8.58
N CYS A 94 11.19 -2.10 -8.36
CA CYS A 94 10.49 -1.37 -9.41
C CYS A 94 11.46 -0.64 -10.35
N ASP A 95 12.51 -0.03 -9.79
CA ASP A 95 13.48 0.73 -10.56
C ASP A 95 14.30 -0.15 -11.50
N TYR A 96 14.62 -1.37 -11.10
CA TYR A 96 15.24 -2.36 -11.99
C TYR A 96 14.36 -2.66 -13.21
N PHE A 97 13.07 -2.93 -12.99
CA PHE A 97 12.11 -3.19 -14.07
C PHE A 97 11.95 -1.99 -15.00
N LEU A 98 11.84 -0.79 -14.42
CA LEU A 98 11.65 0.46 -15.18
C LEU A 98 12.93 1.03 -15.80
N LYS A 99 14.11 0.46 -15.48
CA LYS A 99 15.44 1.04 -15.79
C LYS A 99 15.50 2.51 -15.34
N ASN A 100 15.16 2.74 -14.07
CA ASN A 100 14.97 4.05 -13.47
C ASN A 100 15.78 4.17 -12.17
N ASP A 101 15.88 5.37 -11.62
CA ASP A 101 16.51 5.63 -10.33
C ASP A 101 15.65 6.63 -9.53
N THR A 102 14.98 6.11 -8.51
CA THR A 102 14.19 6.92 -7.60
C THR A 102 14.17 6.28 -6.20
N ASN A 103 13.34 6.79 -5.32
CA ASN A 103 13.05 6.19 -4.02
C ASN A 103 11.53 6.16 -3.79
N ALA A 104 11.08 5.48 -2.74
CA ALA A 104 9.66 5.32 -2.45
C ALA A 104 8.91 6.67 -2.34
N LYS A 105 9.54 7.69 -1.73
CA LYS A 105 8.99 9.06 -1.66
C LYS A 105 8.86 9.69 -3.05
N GLY A 106 9.91 9.60 -3.86
CA GLY A 106 9.92 10.10 -5.24
C GLY A 106 8.92 9.38 -6.13
N ASN A 107 8.74 8.08 -5.95
CA ASN A 107 7.71 7.29 -6.62
C ASN A 107 6.31 7.86 -6.31
N TYR A 108 5.95 7.96 -5.02
CA TYR A 108 4.66 8.52 -4.61
C TYR A 108 4.45 9.94 -5.16
N ALA A 109 5.47 10.81 -5.03
CA ALA A 109 5.34 12.21 -5.43
C ALA A 109 5.16 12.39 -6.94
N ARG A 110 5.98 11.70 -7.75
CA ARG A 110 6.16 11.97 -9.18
C ARG A 110 5.41 11.00 -10.09
N TYR A 111 5.24 9.74 -9.68
CA TYR A 111 4.69 8.70 -10.58
C TYR A 111 3.26 8.32 -10.26
N CYS A 112 2.80 8.56 -9.01
CA CYS A 112 1.45 8.21 -8.61
C CYS A 112 0.44 9.31 -8.90
N THR A 113 -0.72 8.87 -9.40
CA THR A 113 -1.99 9.60 -9.41
C THR A 113 -3.01 8.83 -8.57
N ALA A 114 -4.27 9.28 -8.50
CA ALA A 114 -5.31 8.66 -7.68
C ALA A 114 -4.79 8.31 -6.28
N LYS A 115 -4.07 9.26 -5.69
CA LYS A 115 -3.43 9.14 -4.38
C LYS A 115 -4.48 9.11 -3.27
N GLY A 116 -4.21 8.32 -2.23
CA GLY A 116 -5.12 8.21 -1.09
C GLY A 116 -4.44 7.62 0.14
N SER A 117 -5.21 7.52 1.21
CA SER A 117 -4.83 6.83 2.44
C SER A 117 -5.25 5.36 2.37
N THR A 118 -4.44 4.47 2.95
CA THR A 118 -4.84 3.07 3.14
C THR A 118 -5.86 2.91 4.28
N LYS A 119 -6.00 3.92 5.13
CA LYS A 119 -6.98 3.96 6.23
C LYS A 119 -8.37 4.38 5.76
N ILE A 120 -8.43 5.08 4.63
CA ILE A 120 -9.68 5.59 4.03
C ILE A 120 -9.78 4.96 2.65
N ILE A 121 -10.59 3.90 2.52
CA ILE A 121 -10.74 3.18 1.26
C ILE A 121 -11.82 3.87 0.44
N THR A 122 -11.41 4.72 -0.48
CA THR A 122 -12.29 5.44 -1.41
C THR A 122 -12.62 4.63 -2.66
N ARG A 123 -11.80 3.67 -3.01
CA ARG A 123 -11.99 2.73 -4.13
C ARG A 123 -11.37 1.38 -3.81
N LYS A 124 -11.81 0.32 -4.48
CA LYS A 124 -11.17 -1.01 -4.34
C LYS A 124 -9.70 -0.93 -4.76
N TYR A 125 -8.88 -1.79 -4.14
CA TYR A 125 -7.51 -1.99 -4.60
C TYR A 125 -7.51 -2.67 -5.97
N VAL A 126 -6.51 -2.34 -6.77
CA VAL A 126 -6.28 -2.99 -8.08
C VAL A 126 -4.89 -3.58 -8.14
N ILE A 127 -4.69 -4.60 -8.98
CA ILE A 127 -3.37 -5.19 -9.22
C ILE A 127 -2.39 -4.10 -9.69
N GLY A 128 -1.20 -4.10 -9.11
CA GLY A 128 -0.15 -3.14 -9.41
C GLY A 128 -0.28 -1.79 -8.71
N GLU A 129 -1.34 -1.56 -7.93
CA GLU A 129 -1.42 -0.35 -7.13
C GLU A 129 -0.31 -0.34 -6.09
N ALA A 130 0.42 0.79 -6.01
CA ALA A 130 1.47 0.97 -5.02
C ALA A 130 0.88 1.33 -3.65
N VAL A 131 1.43 0.73 -2.60
CA VAL A 131 1.15 1.06 -1.20
C VAL A 131 2.44 1.52 -0.53
N PHE A 132 2.34 2.51 0.35
CA PHE A 132 3.49 3.20 0.92
C PHE A 132 3.37 3.32 2.42
N LYS A 133 4.53 3.28 3.11
CA LYS A 133 4.65 3.52 4.54
C LYS A 133 5.41 4.82 4.80
N GLY A 134 4.86 5.67 5.67
CA GLY A 134 5.47 6.93 6.09
C GLY A 134 4.51 7.73 6.98
N SER A 135 5.02 8.67 7.77
CA SER A 135 4.20 9.54 8.62
C SER A 135 3.54 10.69 7.86
N ALA A 136 4.14 11.10 6.75
CA ALA A 136 3.62 12.11 5.82
C ALA A 136 4.07 11.76 4.38
N PRO A 137 3.45 12.33 3.32
CA PRO A 137 3.88 12.13 1.94
C PRO A 137 5.36 12.44 1.70
N GLY A 138 5.89 13.45 2.40
CA GLY A 138 7.31 13.82 2.35
C GLY A 138 8.27 12.92 3.12
N SER A 139 7.77 12.00 3.94
CA SER A 139 8.52 11.07 4.79
C SER A 139 8.24 9.60 4.51
N ILE A 140 7.83 9.27 3.28
CA ILE A 140 7.66 7.90 2.84
C ILE A 140 9.02 7.20 2.81
N THR A 141 9.08 6.01 3.42
CA THR A 141 10.30 5.22 3.60
C THR A 141 10.22 3.82 2.98
N HIS A 142 9.02 3.35 2.62
CA HIS A 142 8.82 2.00 2.11
C HIS A 142 7.70 1.94 1.08
N VAL A 143 7.77 0.97 0.16
CA VAL A 143 6.79 0.73 -0.91
C VAL A 143 6.65 -0.75 -1.19
N GLY A 144 5.43 -1.16 -1.52
CA GLY A 144 5.07 -2.46 -2.08
C GLY A 144 3.94 -2.30 -3.09
N TRP A 145 3.53 -3.38 -3.74
CA TRP A 145 2.53 -3.33 -4.81
C TRP A 145 1.50 -4.45 -4.65
N ILE A 146 0.23 -4.12 -4.88
CA ILE A 146 -0.85 -5.11 -4.84
C ILE A 146 -0.62 -6.15 -5.94
N CYS A 147 -0.52 -7.42 -5.54
CA CYS A 147 -0.21 -8.55 -6.43
C CYS A 147 -1.30 -9.64 -6.48
N GLY A 148 -2.33 -9.50 -5.64
CA GLY A 148 -3.41 -10.47 -5.52
C GLY A 148 -4.35 -10.13 -4.38
N PHE A 149 -5.23 -11.07 -4.07
CA PHE A 149 -6.21 -10.95 -3.00
C PHE A 149 -6.40 -12.29 -2.28
N MET A 150 -6.75 -12.23 -1.03
CA MET A 150 -7.26 -13.36 -0.28
C MET A 150 -8.73 -13.65 -0.68
N PRO A 151 -9.28 -14.84 -0.37
CA PRO A 151 -10.68 -15.16 -0.64
C PRO A 151 -11.69 -14.20 0.02
N ASP A 152 -11.34 -13.62 1.16
CA ASP A 152 -12.13 -12.60 1.88
C ASP A 152 -12.02 -11.19 1.28
N GLY A 153 -11.20 -11.03 0.23
CA GLY A 153 -10.97 -9.77 -0.48
C GLY A 153 -9.83 -8.93 0.11
N GLU A 154 -9.12 -9.38 1.15
CA GLU A 154 -7.94 -8.67 1.66
C GLU A 154 -6.84 -8.62 0.59
N PRO A 155 -6.27 -7.44 0.28
CA PRO A 155 -5.19 -7.32 -0.69
C PRO A 155 -3.91 -8.00 -0.23
N LEU A 156 -3.17 -8.56 -1.20
CA LEU A 156 -1.83 -9.09 -1.05
C LEU A 156 -0.82 -8.15 -1.67
N VAL A 157 0.30 -7.96 -1.01
CA VAL A 157 1.37 -7.04 -1.40
C VAL A 157 2.63 -7.82 -1.69
N VAL A 158 3.23 -7.62 -2.87
CA VAL A 158 4.62 -8.03 -3.13
C VAL A 158 5.53 -6.87 -2.74
N GLU A 159 6.54 -7.13 -1.92
CA GLU A 159 7.45 -6.13 -1.37
C GLU A 159 8.84 -6.69 -1.10
N GLU A 160 9.86 -5.88 -1.28
CA GLU A 160 11.17 -6.10 -0.69
C GLU A 160 11.14 -5.63 0.75
N LYS A 161 10.82 -6.53 1.69
CA LYS A 161 10.37 -6.18 3.06
C LYS A 161 11.49 -5.76 3.99
N GLY A 162 12.68 -6.24 3.77
CA GLY A 162 13.84 -5.95 4.61
C GLY A 162 14.84 -7.10 4.68
N LEU A 163 16.01 -6.83 5.26
CA LEU A 163 17.18 -7.70 5.24
C LEU A 163 16.90 -9.16 5.65
N LYS A 164 15.99 -9.39 6.59
CA LYS A 164 15.64 -10.74 7.07
C LYS A 164 14.66 -11.47 6.16
N TYR A 165 13.98 -10.75 5.29
CA TYR A 165 12.82 -11.27 4.56
C TYR A 165 13.07 -11.41 3.05
N GLY A 166 13.76 -10.43 2.43
CA GLY A 166 13.91 -10.34 0.98
C GLY A 166 12.59 -9.98 0.29
N CYS A 167 12.43 -10.41 -0.96
CA CYS A 167 11.21 -10.25 -1.72
C CYS A 167 10.15 -11.26 -1.25
N VAL A 168 9.03 -10.76 -0.75
CA VAL A 168 7.97 -11.57 -0.15
C VAL A 168 6.58 -11.13 -0.58
N VAL A 169 5.60 -12.03 -0.43
CA VAL A 169 4.18 -11.72 -0.52
C VAL A 169 3.61 -11.67 0.90
N THR A 170 2.96 -10.55 1.25
CA THR A 170 2.36 -10.33 2.57
C THR A 170 0.92 -9.89 2.44
N ARG A 171 0.11 -10.09 3.48
CA ARG A 171 -1.22 -9.46 3.58
C ARG A 171 -1.06 -7.97 3.82
N LEU A 172 -1.96 -7.16 3.27
CA LEU A 172 -1.93 -5.70 3.47
C LEU A 172 -1.92 -5.33 4.97
N SER A 173 -2.68 -6.06 5.80
CA SER A 173 -2.78 -5.83 7.25
C SER A 173 -1.48 -6.09 8.02
N GLN A 174 -0.54 -6.85 7.47
CA GLN A 174 0.72 -7.21 8.14
C GLN A 174 1.78 -6.09 8.13
N THR A 175 1.55 -5.02 7.38
CA THR A 175 2.44 -3.85 7.35
C THR A 175 1.60 -2.59 7.55
N ALA A 176 2.10 -1.65 8.36
CA ALA A 176 1.42 -0.39 8.64
C ALA A 176 1.51 0.57 7.43
N TRP A 177 0.88 0.19 6.34
CA TRP A 177 0.74 1.03 5.15
C TRP A 177 -0.09 2.26 5.48
N THR A 178 0.26 3.41 4.93
CA THR A 178 -0.40 4.69 5.21
C THR A 178 -0.93 5.38 3.97
N TYR A 179 -0.28 5.18 2.84
CA TYR A 179 -0.65 5.81 1.56
C TYR A 179 -0.77 4.76 0.46
N ARG A 180 -1.51 5.11 -0.57
CA ARG A 180 -1.71 4.31 -1.78
C ARG A 180 -1.76 5.21 -3.02
N GLY A 181 -1.48 4.66 -4.19
CA GLY A 181 -1.58 5.42 -5.45
C GLY A 181 -1.34 4.57 -6.68
N LEU A 182 -1.90 4.99 -7.80
CA LEU A 182 -1.67 4.37 -9.10
C LEU A 182 -0.48 5.05 -9.79
N MET A 183 0.52 4.29 -10.16
CA MET A 183 1.72 4.80 -10.85
C MET A 183 1.47 5.07 -12.35
N THR A 184 0.41 5.80 -12.69
CA THR A 184 -0.04 6.01 -14.07
C THR A 184 0.93 6.82 -14.94
N LYS A 185 1.93 7.47 -14.32
CA LYS A 185 3.01 8.11 -15.07
C LYS A 185 4.05 7.11 -15.60
N LYS A 186 4.01 5.85 -15.14
CA LYS A 186 4.94 4.78 -15.53
C LYS A 186 4.23 3.57 -16.11
N PHE A 187 3.04 3.23 -15.57
CA PHE A 187 2.30 2.04 -15.93
C PHE A 187 0.94 2.32 -16.56
N LYS A 188 0.57 1.47 -17.51
CA LYS A 188 -0.82 1.30 -17.94
C LYS A 188 -1.48 0.29 -17.00
N TYR A 189 -2.71 0.56 -16.62
CA TYR A 189 -3.56 -0.32 -15.82
C TYR A 189 -4.73 -0.76 -16.70
N GLU A 190 -4.90 -2.05 -16.93
CA GLU A 190 -6.12 -2.59 -17.49
C GLU A 190 -7.20 -2.55 -16.40
N ASN A 191 -8.39 -2.08 -16.75
CA ASN A 191 -9.53 -1.99 -15.82
C ASN A 191 -9.24 -1.20 -14.52
N VAL A 192 -8.55 -0.06 -14.61
CA VAL A 192 -8.73 0.92 -13.56
C VAL A 192 -10.23 1.17 -13.52
N PRO A 193 -10.93 0.89 -12.40
CA PRO A 193 -12.26 1.41 -12.24
C PRO A 193 -12.10 2.90 -12.53
N SER A 194 -12.74 3.40 -13.60
CA SER A 194 -12.80 4.83 -13.84
C SER A 194 -13.09 5.43 -12.47
N GLU A 195 -12.24 6.38 -12.04
CA GLU A 195 -12.69 7.23 -10.94
C GLU A 195 -14.12 7.56 -11.29
N PRO A 196 -15.08 7.39 -10.37
CA PRO A 196 -16.44 7.79 -10.66
C PRO A 196 -16.28 9.15 -11.32
N SER A 197 -16.69 9.22 -12.60
CA SER A 197 -16.52 10.39 -13.46
C SER A 197 -16.77 11.59 -12.57
N THR A 198 -15.74 12.40 -12.38
CA THR A 198 -15.79 13.58 -11.53
C THR A 198 -17.06 14.32 -11.90
N PRO A 199 -18.07 14.41 -11.03
CA PRO A 199 -19.07 15.40 -11.23
C PRO A 199 -18.30 16.71 -11.26
N SER A 200 -18.40 17.46 -12.33
CA SER A 200 -17.79 18.75 -12.55
C SER A 200 -18.22 19.71 -11.46
N ALA A 201 -17.50 19.75 -10.37
CA ALA A 201 -17.28 20.83 -9.41
C ALA A 201 -16.28 20.32 -8.39
N PRO A 202 -15.25 21.12 -7.97
CA PRO A 202 -14.37 20.73 -6.90
C PRO A 202 -15.22 20.57 -5.63
N VAL A 203 -15.34 19.32 -5.13
CA VAL A 203 -15.75 19.14 -3.75
C VAL A 203 -14.68 19.86 -2.94
N LYS A 204 -15.04 21.00 -2.37
CA LYS A 204 -14.19 21.72 -1.43
C LYS A 204 -13.72 20.71 -0.39
N ASP A 205 -12.43 20.61 -0.19
CA ASP A 205 -11.78 19.78 0.85
C ASP A 205 -12.00 20.47 2.22
N THR A 206 -13.27 20.70 2.55
CA THR A 206 -13.70 21.38 3.77
C THR A 206 -14.47 20.41 4.63
N THR A 207 -13.75 19.86 5.59
CA THR A 207 -14.40 19.23 6.77
C THR A 207 -15.21 20.32 7.49
N TYR A 208 -16.48 20.04 7.74
CA TYR A 208 -17.40 20.98 8.43
C TYR A 208 -18.15 20.30 9.57
N HIS A 209 -18.71 21.11 10.47
CA HIS A 209 -19.59 20.61 11.52
C HIS A 209 -21.01 20.43 10.95
N GLY A 210 -21.54 19.22 11.11
CA GLY A 210 -22.88 18.88 10.67
C GLY A 210 -23.78 18.39 11.81
N GLN A 211 -25.08 18.42 11.56
CA GLN A 211 -26.09 17.83 12.44
C GLN A 211 -26.86 16.74 11.71
N ILE A 212 -27.07 15.62 12.40
CA ILE A 212 -27.90 14.51 11.89
C ILE A 212 -29.38 14.93 11.97
N ILE A 213 -30.07 14.96 10.85
CA ILE A 213 -31.46 15.39 10.73
C ILE A 213 -32.47 14.24 10.75
N GLY A 214 -32.01 13.01 10.68
CA GLY A 214 -32.80 11.78 10.80
C GLY A 214 -31.92 10.60 11.20
N ASN A 215 -32.48 9.60 11.89
CA ASN A 215 -31.69 8.43 12.28
C ASN A 215 -31.07 7.75 11.06
N VAL A 216 -29.75 7.51 11.09
CA VAL A 216 -28.98 6.91 10.00
C VAL A 216 -27.89 6.00 10.55
N TYR A 217 -27.56 4.93 9.84
CA TYR A 217 -26.44 4.08 10.24
C TYR A 217 -25.11 4.74 9.86
N LEU A 218 -24.21 4.81 10.84
CA LEU A 218 -22.78 4.93 10.59
C LEU A 218 -22.28 3.55 10.13
N ARG A 219 -21.59 3.47 9.00
CA ARG A 219 -21.21 2.23 8.35
C ARG A 219 -19.72 2.15 8.09
N THR A 220 -19.20 0.94 7.90
CA THR A 220 -17.76 0.70 7.63
C THR A 220 -17.33 1.13 6.24
N ALA A 221 -18.27 1.26 5.28
CA ALA A 221 -18.02 1.71 3.90
C ALA A 221 -19.22 2.51 3.37
N PRO A 222 -19.06 3.34 2.32
CA PRO A 222 -20.12 4.15 1.71
C PRO A 222 -21.07 3.29 0.87
N SER A 223 -21.78 2.39 1.51
CA SER A 223 -22.73 1.46 0.89
C SER A 223 -23.82 1.05 1.88
N THR A 224 -25.04 0.93 1.41
CA THR A 224 -26.20 0.46 2.20
C THR A 224 -26.07 -1.00 2.65
N THR A 225 -25.22 -1.79 1.99
CA THR A 225 -24.99 -3.21 2.30
C THR A 225 -23.80 -3.42 3.23
N SER A 226 -22.96 -2.39 3.51
CA SER A 226 -21.80 -2.52 4.38
C SER A 226 -22.20 -2.65 5.86
N SER A 227 -21.29 -3.21 6.68
CA SER A 227 -21.52 -3.43 8.11
C SER A 227 -21.86 -2.14 8.83
N LYS A 228 -22.76 -2.23 9.81
CA LYS A 228 -23.21 -1.12 10.66
C LYS A 228 -22.25 -0.95 11.82
N VAL A 229 -21.70 0.25 12.01
CA VAL A 229 -20.86 0.61 13.18
C VAL A 229 -21.74 0.99 14.34
N MET A 230 -22.70 1.88 14.09
CA MET A 230 -23.69 2.34 15.08
C MET A 230 -24.85 3.07 14.40
N VAL A 231 -25.85 3.46 15.18
CA VAL A 231 -26.90 4.39 14.74
C VAL A 231 -26.52 5.82 15.15
N LEU A 232 -26.43 6.72 14.19
CA LEU A 232 -26.40 8.16 14.45
C LEU A 232 -27.87 8.64 14.64
N ARG A 233 -28.18 9.22 15.78
CA ARG A 233 -29.51 9.68 16.09
C ARG A 233 -29.72 11.12 15.64
N LYS A 234 -30.96 11.47 15.29
CA LYS A 234 -31.36 12.85 15.00
C LYS A 234 -30.89 13.79 16.10
N GLY A 235 -30.34 14.93 15.73
CA GLY A 235 -29.78 15.93 16.63
C GLY A 235 -28.30 15.77 16.97
N MET A 236 -27.67 14.61 16.69
CA MET A 236 -26.23 14.43 16.97
C MET A 236 -25.40 15.39 16.12
N LYS A 237 -24.42 16.03 16.76
CA LYS A 237 -23.40 16.84 16.09
C LYS A 237 -22.28 15.93 15.66
N VAL A 238 -21.78 16.12 14.45
CA VAL A 238 -20.78 15.29 13.81
C VAL A 238 -19.78 16.14 13.02
N LEU A 239 -18.56 15.66 12.88
CA LEU A 239 -17.60 16.22 11.95
C LEU A 239 -17.77 15.49 10.63
N VAL A 240 -17.91 16.24 9.54
CA VAL A 240 -18.31 15.73 8.23
C VAL A 240 -17.23 16.08 7.21
N THR A 241 -16.72 15.07 6.54
CA THR A 241 -15.88 15.22 5.35
C THR A 241 -16.64 14.63 4.16
N PRO A 242 -17.12 15.43 3.21
CA PRO A 242 -17.83 14.91 2.04
C PRO A 242 -16.99 13.84 1.33
N TYR A 243 -17.63 12.72 0.98
CA TYR A 243 -17.00 11.63 0.26
C TYR A 243 -17.43 11.62 -1.21
N ASN A 244 -18.71 11.75 -1.44
CA ASN A 244 -19.34 11.95 -2.75
C ASN A 244 -20.73 12.59 -2.54
N ASN A 245 -21.52 12.75 -3.59
CA ASN A 245 -22.85 13.39 -3.50
C ASN A 245 -23.85 12.65 -2.61
N GLU A 246 -23.61 11.38 -2.28
CA GLU A 246 -24.54 10.55 -1.49
C GLU A 246 -24.01 10.23 -0.09
N TRP A 247 -22.70 10.22 0.10
CA TRP A 247 -22.05 9.76 1.32
C TRP A 247 -21.03 10.76 1.85
N ALA A 248 -20.92 10.83 3.17
CA ALA A 248 -19.84 11.52 3.86
C ALA A 248 -19.11 10.57 4.81
N GLN A 249 -17.82 10.79 5.00
CA GLN A 249 -17.12 10.29 6.15
C GLN A 249 -17.51 11.13 7.36
N VAL A 250 -17.89 10.47 8.43
CA VAL A 250 -18.42 11.10 9.64
C VAL A 250 -17.60 10.66 10.84
N ALA A 251 -17.18 11.63 11.66
CA ALA A 251 -16.59 11.38 12.96
C ALA A 251 -17.47 11.96 14.06
N THR A 252 -17.65 11.23 15.15
CA THR A 252 -18.42 11.66 16.33
C THR A 252 -17.84 11.06 17.60
N TYR A 253 -18.21 11.65 18.74
CA TYR A 253 -17.86 11.12 20.06
C TYR A 253 -19.12 10.63 20.75
N VAL A 254 -19.08 9.39 21.24
CA VAL A 254 -20.17 8.79 22.02
C VAL A 254 -19.57 8.22 23.29
N ASN A 255 -20.02 8.70 24.44
CA ASN A 255 -19.49 8.32 25.76
C ASN A 255 -17.95 8.44 25.85
N GLY A 256 -17.39 9.51 25.29
CA GLY A 256 -15.95 9.77 25.28
C GLY A 256 -15.13 8.93 24.26
N ILE A 257 -15.78 8.07 23.49
CA ILE A 257 -15.12 7.23 22.49
C ILE A 257 -15.33 7.81 21.09
N SER A 258 -14.25 8.04 20.36
CA SER A 258 -14.30 8.44 18.94
C SER A 258 -14.87 7.31 18.09
N ARG A 259 -15.83 7.63 17.25
CA ARG A 259 -16.42 6.73 16.25
C ARG A 259 -16.32 7.37 14.87
N THR A 260 -15.81 6.62 13.90
CA THR A 260 -15.71 7.07 12.52
C THR A 260 -16.34 6.04 11.57
N GLY A 261 -16.82 6.50 10.44
CA GLY A 261 -17.41 5.66 9.40
C GLY A 261 -18.09 6.50 8.34
N TYR A 262 -18.98 5.90 7.58
CA TYR A 262 -19.72 6.56 6.50
C TYR A 262 -21.20 6.68 6.83
N ALA A 263 -21.76 7.85 6.52
CA ALA A 263 -23.22 8.08 6.61
C ALA A 263 -23.71 8.76 5.33
N SER A 264 -24.99 8.53 5.00
CA SER A 264 -25.58 9.17 3.82
C SER A 264 -25.78 10.67 4.05
N MET A 265 -25.32 11.48 3.09
CA MET A 265 -25.45 12.94 3.07
C MET A 265 -26.89 13.41 3.20
N LYS A 266 -27.87 12.61 2.74
CA LYS A 266 -29.30 12.87 2.87
C LYS A 266 -29.74 13.15 4.32
N TYR A 267 -29.02 12.64 5.29
CA TYR A 267 -29.33 12.75 6.72
C TYR A 267 -28.45 13.74 7.47
N ILE A 268 -27.65 14.54 6.77
CA ILE A 268 -26.69 15.49 7.35
C ILE A 268 -27.04 16.90 6.89
N LYS A 269 -27.15 17.83 7.83
CA LYS A 269 -27.28 19.26 7.58
C LYS A 269 -26.02 19.97 8.09
N GLU A 270 -25.43 20.81 7.29
CA GLU A 270 -24.31 21.69 7.72
C GLU A 270 -24.80 22.67 8.78
N LEU A 271 -23.95 22.93 9.80
CA LEU A 271 -24.22 23.84 10.91
C LEU A 271 -23.59 25.21 10.69
#